data_cafec1e190c5a162e5687f7a91e19019
#
_entry.id   cafec1e190c5a162e5687f7a91e19019
#
_cell.length_a   1.000
_cell.length_b   1.000
_cell.length_c   1.000
_cell.angle_alpha   90.00
_cell.angle_beta   90.00
_cell.angle_gamma   90.00
#
_symmetry.space_group_name_H-M   'P 1'
#
loop_
_entity.id
_entity.type
_entity.pdbx_description
1 polymer ?
#
loop_
_entity_poly.entity_id
_entity_poly.type
_entity_poly.pdbx_seq_one_letter_code
_entity_poly.pdbx_strand_id
1 'polypeptide(L)'
;MTAAEGFIEVPGGKVWYRSVGEQSNNRAPLLCLHGGPGFTHYYLEPLEALADRRQVIFYDQLGCGHSERPDDLSLWTVERFVEEVAQVRAALGLERLHLFGSSWGGMLAMQYVLDRQPELESLTLCGSPASMIRWVSDCEELLAEQTAETRRVIREHEAAGFTACPEYQAAILGFYRKHVCRLDPWPAGFERSFAEAGYQVYNTMNGPSEFTVTGTLKTWDIMDRLGEIRVPTLLVGGRHDECTPGHLADMHQRIPGSQLRTIEDASHLCFAEQPAEFTALANDFLDRTDRGSPA
;
A
#
# COMPACT_ATOMS: atom_id res chain seq x y z
N MET A 1 23.47 8.88 4.15
CA MET A 1 22.61 8.08 5.04
C MET A 1 23.15 6.65 5.08
N THR A 2 23.22 6.04 6.25
CA THR A 2 23.57 4.61 6.39
C THR A 2 22.42 3.78 5.83
N ALA A 3 22.71 2.83 4.96
CA ALA A 3 21.75 1.87 4.45
C ALA A 3 22.23 0.45 4.80
N ALA A 4 21.31 -0.41 5.24
CA ALA A 4 21.55 -1.82 5.47
C ALA A 4 20.49 -2.64 4.72
N GLU A 5 20.92 -3.79 4.18
CA GLU A 5 20.06 -4.72 3.45
C GLU A 5 20.30 -6.13 3.95
N GLY A 6 19.30 -6.98 3.77
CA GLY A 6 19.40 -8.39 4.14
C GLY A 6 18.17 -9.18 3.75
N PHE A 7 18.14 -10.43 4.21
CA PHE A 7 17.02 -11.33 3.98
C PHE A 7 16.49 -11.88 5.31
N ILE A 8 15.19 -12.10 5.36
CA ILE A 8 14.47 -12.64 6.52
C ILE A 8 13.70 -13.89 6.07
N GLU A 9 13.83 -14.97 6.83
CA GLU A 9 13.03 -16.18 6.65
C GLU A 9 11.58 -15.91 7.04
N VAL A 10 10.65 -16.28 6.15
CA VAL A 10 9.21 -16.16 6.35
C VAL A 10 8.51 -17.43 5.84
N PRO A 11 7.23 -17.66 6.18
CA PRO A 11 6.50 -18.80 5.62
C PRO A 11 6.52 -18.79 4.09
N GLY A 12 7.13 -19.82 3.50
CA GLY A 12 7.22 -20.01 2.06
C GLY A 12 8.52 -19.53 1.40
N GLY A 13 9.46 -18.88 2.13
CA GLY A 13 10.72 -18.44 1.53
C GLY A 13 11.41 -17.30 2.30
N LYS A 14 12.17 -16.50 1.57
CA LYS A 14 12.91 -15.35 2.13
C LYS A 14 12.42 -14.05 1.54
N VAL A 15 12.24 -13.05 2.39
CA VAL A 15 11.96 -11.68 1.96
C VAL A 15 13.20 -10.82 2.12
N TRP A 16 13.43 -9.96 1.13
CA TRP A 16 14.48 -8.95 1.18
C TRP A 16 13.98 -7.69 1.89
N TYR A 17 14.86 -7.06 2.67
CA TYR A 17 14.60 -5.76 3.28
C TYR A 17 15.75 -4.79 3.08
N ARG A 18 15.44 -3.50 3.14
CA ARG A 18 16.39 -2.37 3.17
C ARG A 18 15.96 -1.38 4.24
N SER A 19 16.92 -0.95 5.05
CA SER A 19 16.71 0.12 6.02
C SER A 19 17.56 1.33 5.67
N VAL A 20 17.00 2.53 5.81
CA VAL A 20 17.64 3.82 5.53
C VAL A 20 17.52 4.71 6.76
N GLY A 21 18.57 5.49 7.05
CA GLY A 21 18.63 6.32 8.24
C GLY A 21 19.22 5.58 9.46
N GLU A 22 19.30 6.27 10.58
CA GLU A 22 19.87 5.73 11.81
C GLU A 22 18.74 5.35 12.79
N GLN A 23 18.99 4.23 13.49
CA GLN A 23 18.12 3.85 14.59
C GLN A 23 18.29 4.85 15.74
N SER A 24 17.20 5.33 16.30
CA SER A 24 17.17 6.29 17.40
C SER A 24 16.43 5.71 18.60
N ASN A 25 16.95 5.94 19.80
CA ASN A 25 16.26 5.53 21.03
C ASN A 25 14.98 6.35 21.29
N ASN A 26 14.89 7.55 20.72
CA ASN A 26 13.80 8.48 20.98
C ASN A 26 12.71 8.47 19.90
N ARG A 27 12.98 7.90 18.73
CA ARG A 27 12.06 7.83 17.60
C ARG A 27 11.93 6.41 17.11
N ALA A 28 10.73 5.91 17.09
CA ALA A 28 10.45 4.58 16.57
C ALA A 28 10.70 4.51 15.06
N PRO A 29 11.22 3.40 14.54
CA PRO A 29 11.38 3.20 13.10
C PRO A 29 10.03 3.13 12.40
N LEU A 30 10.04 3.41 11.09
CA LEU A 30 8.89 3.27 10.20
C LEU A 30 9.06 2.02 9.35
N LEU A 31 8.17 1.04 9.49
CA LEU A 31 8.09 -0.12 8.59
C LEU A 31 7.07 0.16 7.49
N CYS A 32 7.49 0.05 6.22
CA CYS A 32 6.69 0.36 5.06
C CYS A 32 6.24 -0.92 4.34
N LEU A 33 4.92 -1.09 4.20
CA LEU A 33 4.28 -2.16 3.45
C LEU A 33 3.84 -1.64 2.08
N HIS A 34 4.40 -2.23 1.02
CA HIS A 34 4.03 -1.86 -0.36
C HIS A 34 2.70 -2.46 -0.80
N GLY A 35 2.14 -1.91 -1.85
CA GLY A 35 0.87 -2.29 -2.46
C GLY A 35 0.95 -3.44 -3.46
N GLY A 36 -0.05 -3.52 -4.30
CA GLY A 36 -0.29 -4.55 -5.28
C GLY A 36 -1.55 -5.34 -4.95
N PRO A 37 -1.50 -6.53 -4.31
CA PRO A 37 -0.33 -7.28 -3.82
C PRO A 37 0.67 -7.66 -4.92
N GLY A 38 1.93 -7.86 -4.54
CA GLY A 38 2.96 -8.29 -5.49
C GLY A 38 3.70 -7.18 -6.21
N PHE A 39 3.46 -5.88 -5.91
CA PHE A 39 4.35 -4.80 -6.34
C PHE A 39 5.66 -4.87 -5.56
N THR A 40 6.48 -3.79 -5.60
CA THR A 40 7.78 -3.75 -4.93
C THR A 40 7.92 -2.46 -4.12
N HIS A 41 8.98 -2.36 -3.31
CA HIS A 41 9.25 -1.17 -2.51
C HIS A 41 9.62 0.08 -3.33
N TYR A 42 10.08 -0.04 -4.59
CA TYR A 42 10.66 1.08 -5.34
C TYR A 42 9.77 2.31 -5.46
N TYR A 43 8.46 2.12 -5.62
CA TYR A 43 7.56 3.28 -5.69
C TYR A 43 7.38 3.98 -4.35
N LEU A 44 7.77 3.34 -3.23
CA LEU A 44 7.79 3.92 -1.89
C LEU A 44 9.09 4.67 -1.57
N GLU A 45 10.11 4.65 -2.44
CA GLU A 45 11.39 5.34 -2.21
C GLU A 45 11.25 6.83 -1.87
N PRO A 46 10.24 7.61 -2.31
CA PRO A 46 10.03 8.97 -1.83
C PRO A 46 9.91 9.10 -0.30
N LEU A 47 9.49 8.02 0.39
CA LEU A 47 9.43 7.98 1.86
C LEU A 47 10.81 7.97 2.53
N GLU A 48 11.91 7.77 1.78
CA GLU A 48 13.27 7.93 2.30
C GLU A 48 13.53 9.34 2.85
N ALA A 49 12.76 10.34 2.39
CA ALA A 49 12.81 11.70 2.97
C ALA A 49 12.50 11.73 4.47
N LEU A 50 11.82 10.72 5.01
CA LEU A 50 11.58 10.59 6.46
C LEU A 50 12.80 10.06 7.22
N ALA A 51 13.80 9.54 6.51
CA ALA A 51 15.02 8.96 7.11
C ALA A 51 15.95 10.02 7.74
N ASP A 52 15.74 11.29 7.47
CA ASP A 52 16.41 12.39 8.19
C ASP A 52 16.06 12.42 9.69
N ARG A 53 14.95 11.81 10.08
CA ARG A 53 14.42 11.85 11.44
C ARG A 53 14.35 10.50 12.14
N ARG A 54 14.12 9.40 11.42
CA ARG A 54 13.95 8.05 11.95
C ARG A 54 14.43 7.01 10.96
N GLN A 55 14.70 5.82 11.40
CA GLN A 55 14.97 4.71 10.49
C GLN A 55 13.69 4.39 9.69
N VAL A 56 13.82 4.29 8.37
CA VAL A 56 12.75 3.86 7.45
C VAL A 56 13.13 2.51 6.88
N ILE A 57 12.23 1.54 6.98
CA ILE A 57 12.46 0.15 6.59
C ILE A 57 11.47 -0.21 5.48
N PHE A 58 12.00 -0.62 4.36
CA PHE A 58 11.26 -1.19 3.24
C PHE A 58 11.53 -2.68 3.17
N TYR A 59 10.58 -3.45 2.72
CA TYR A 59 10.84 -4.83 2.31
C TYR A 59 9.98 -5.20 1.12
N ASP A 60 10.48 -6.08 0.26
CA ASP A 60 9.68 -6.69 -0.78
C ASP A 60 8.96 -7.91 -0.19
N GLN A 61 7.64 -7.92 -0.25
CA GLN A 61 6.84 -9.06 0.20
C GLN A 61 7.19 -10.30 -0.63
N LEU A 62 6.97 -11.50 -0.08
CA LEU A 62 7.25 -12.74 -0.80
C LEU A 62 6.52 -12.77 -2.14
N GLY A 63 7.23 -13.18 -3.18
CA GLY A 63 6.69 -13.29 -4.53
C GLY A 63 7.02 -12.13 -5.45
N CYS A 64 7.71 -11.06 -4.99
CA CYS A 64 8.04 -9.90 -5.81
C CYS A 64 9.44 -9.34 -5.54
N GLY A 65 9.88 -8.40 -6.38
CA GLY A 65 11.13 -7.67 -6.22
C GLY A 65 12.34 -8.56 -5.98
N HIS A 66 13.11 -8.24 -4.96
CA HIS A 66 14.30 -8.97 -4.52
C HIS A 66 14.01 -10.21 -3.66
N SER A 67 12.75 -10.39 -3.23
CA SER A 67 12.34 -11.55 -2.43
C SER A 67 12.23 -12.82 -3.27
N GLU A 68 12.27 -13.96 -2.61
CA GLU A 68 12.04 -15.23 -3.29
C GLU A 68 10.64 -15.29 -3.91
N ARG A 69 10.54 -16.01 -5.04
CA ARG A 69 9.30 -16.14 -5.83
C ARG A 69 8.92 -17.61 -5.95
N PRO A 70 8.38 -18.22 -4.89
CA PRO A 70 7.96 -19.62 -4.93
C PRO A 70 6.79 -19.80 -5.92
N ASP A 71 6.81 -20.93 -6.63
CA ASP A 71 5.72 -21.34 -7.53
C ASP A 71 4.67 -22.17 -6.76
N ASP A 72 4.04 -21.53 -5.76
CA ASP A 72 3.00 -22.14 -4.93
C ASP A 72 1.87 -21.14 -4.68
N LEU A 73 0.78 -21.28 -5.43
CA LEU A 73 -0.38 -20.40 -5.34
C LEU A 73 -1.07 -20.43 -3.97
N SER A 74 -0.89 -21.48 -3.18
CA SER A 74 -1.48 -21.58 -1.84
C SER A 74 -0.89 -20.61 -0.83
N LEU A 75 0.27 -20.02 -1.14
CA LEU A 75 0.94 -19.00 -0.33
C LEU A 75 0.28 -17.61 -0.45
N TRP A 76 -0.51 -17.36 -1.50
CA TRP A 76 -1.05 -16.04 -1.77
C TRP A 76 -2.38 -15.84 -1.03
N THR A 77 -2.28 -15.74 0.31
CA THR A 77 -3.41 -15.49 1.21
C THR A 77 -3.13 -14.34 2.17
N VAL A 78 -4.17 -13.65 2.60
CA VAL A 78 -4.06 -12.53 3.53
C VAL A 78 -3.39 -12.99 4.84
N GLU A 79 -3.80 -14.14 5.35
CA GLU A 79 -3.30 -14.73 6.60
C GLU A 79 -1.79 -14.99 6.56
N ARG A 80 -1.29 -15.51 5.42
CA ARG A 80 0.14 -15.75 5.25
C ARG A 80 0.92 -14.43 5.22
N PHE A 81 0.41 -13.39 4.55
CA PHE A 81 1.05 -12.08 4.55
C PHE A 81 0.99 -11.39 5.92
N VAL A 82 -0.06 -11.58 6.71
CA VAL A 82 -0.13 -11.13 8.11
C VAL A 82 0.97 -11.79 8.96
N GLU A 83 1.19 -13.09 8.78
CA GLU A 83 2.28 -13.81 9.46
C GLU A 83 3.66 -13.31 9.00
N GLU A 84 3.82 -13.00 7.72
CA GLU A 84 5.05 -12.41 7.17
C GLU A 84 5.40 -11.09 7.85
N VAL A 85 4.43 -10.17 8.00
CA VAL A 85 4.65 -8.91 8.73
C VAL A 85 5.11 -9.16 10.17
N ALA A 86 4.50 -10.14 10.87
CA ALA A 86 4.88 -10.49 12.23
C ALA A 86 6.32 -11.01 12.29
N GLN A 87 6.75 -11.82 11.32
CA GLN A 87 8.10 -12.38 11.27
C GLN A 87 9.14 -11.34 10.87
N VAL A 88 8.84 -10.46 9.92
CA VAL A 88 9.71 -9.33 9.57
C VAL A 88 9.94 -8.44 10.79
N ARG A 89 8.87 -8.10 11.50
CA ARG A 89 8.94 -7.33 12.74
C ARG A 89 9.83 -8.00 13.79
N ALA A 90 9.62 -9.29 14.04
CA ALA A 90 10.37 -10.04 15.03
C ALA A 90 11.86 -10.18 14.67
N ALA A 91 12.17 -10.51 13.41
CA ALA A 91 13.53 -10.68 12.91
C ALA A 91 14.37 -9.38 12.98
N LEU A 92 13.71 -8.23 12.78
CA LEU A 92 14.34 -6.91 12.86
C LEU A 92 14.34 -6.32 14.29
N GLY A 93 13.78 -7.03 15.29
CA GLY A 93 13.72 -6.57 16.68
C GLY A 93 12.90 -5.29 16.86
N LEU A 94 11.85 -5.10 16.06
CA LEU A 94 11.02 -3.90 16.08
C LEU A 94 9.96 -3.98 17.18
N GLU A 95 10.38 -3.83 18.43
CA GLU A 95 9.46 -3.79 19.59
C GLU A 95 8.52 -2.59 19.52
N ARG A 96 9.08 -1.41 19.18
CA ARG A 96 8.36 -0.17 18.93
C ARG A 96 8.51 0.19 17.46
N LEU A 97 7.42 0.48 16.78
CA LEU A 97 7.44 0.92 15.39
C LEU A 97 6.20 1.71 15.01
N HIS A 98 6.35 2.56 14.00
CA HIS A 98 5.25 3.06 13.19
C HIS A 98 5.05 2.13 12.00
N LEU A 99 3.81 1.84 11.64
CA LEU A 99 3.49 1.03 10.47
C LEU A 99 2.87 1.91 9.40
N PHE A 100 3.45 1.88 8.21
CA PHE A 100 2.92 2.52 7.02
C PHE A 100 2.47 1.46 6.02
N GLY A 101 1.29 1.65 5.45
CA GLY A 101 0.81 0.82 4.36
C GLY A 101 0.22 1.65 3.23
N SER A 102 0.64 1.35 1.99
CA SER A 102 0.09 1.94 0.77
C SER A 102 -0.77 0.92 0.05
N SER A 103 -2.01 1.30 -0.33
CA SER A 103 -2.88 0.42 -1.11
C SER A 103 -3.11 -0.94 -0.41
N TRP A 104 -2.85 -2.06 -1.08
CA TRP A 104 -2.80 -3.39 -0.46
C TRP A 104 -1.96 -3.43 0.82
N GLY A 105 -0.82 -2.71 0.88
CA GLY A 105 0.00 -2.66 2.08
C GLY A 105 -0.75 -2.09 3.28
N GLY A 106 -1.69 -1.18 3.07
CA GLY A 106 -2.57 -0.69 4.14
C GLY A 106 -3.69 -1.66 4.50
N MET A 107 -4.24 -2.40 3.53
CA MET A 107 -5.16 -3.51 3.81
C MET A 107 -4.48 -4.55 4.72
N LEU A 108 -3.24 -4.93 4.35
CA LEU A 108 -2.41 -5.85 5.13
C LEU A 108 -2.10 -5.30 6.53
N ALA A 109 -1.76 -4.00 6.63
CA ALA A 109 -1.50 -3.35 7.91
C ALA A 109 -2.74 -3.36 8.82
N MET A 110 -3.92 -3.05 8.28
CA MET A 110 -5.19 -3.12 9.03
C MET A 110 -5.49 -4.54 9.48
N GLN A 111 -5.37 -5.53 8.59
CA GLN A 111 -5.60 -6.94 8.94
C GLN A 111 -4.62 -7.41 10.02
N TYR A 112 -3.34 -7.05 9.92
CA TYR A 112 -2.32 -7.35 10.93
C TYR A 112 -2.69 -6.76 12.29
N VAL A 113 -3.13 -5.49 12.33
CA VAL A 113 -3.57 -4.84 13.58
C VAL A 113 -4.79 -5.55 14.17
N LEU A 114 -5.78 -5.88 13.35
CA LEU A 114 -7.03 -6.51 13.81
C LEU A 114 -6.81 -7.94 14.35
N ASP A 115 -5.92 -8.71 13.71
CA ASP A 115 -5.74 -10.12 14.04
C ASP A 115 -4.68 -10.35 15.13
N ARG A 116 -3.67 -9.48 15.24
CA ARG A 116 -2.55 -9.65 16.16
C ARG A 116 -2.55 -8.69 17.33
N GLN A 117 -3.34 -7.61 17.25
CA GLN A 117 -3.39 -6.53 18.25
C GLN A 117 -1.98 -6.08 18.69
N PRO A 118 -1.05 -5.77 17.76
CA PRO A 118 0.33 -5.46 18.08
C PRO A 118 0.44 -4.12 18.81
N GLU A 119 1.46 -3.97 19.64
CA GLU A 119 1.85 -2.64 20.13
C GLU A 119 2.53 -1.88 19.00
N LEU A 120 1.90 -0.80 18.54
CA LEU A 120 2.41 0.14 17.54
C LEU A 120 2.37 1.56 18.11
N GLU A 121 3.30 2.39 17.68
CA GLU A 121 3.25 3.83 17.96
C GLU A 121 2.16 4.52 17.12
N SER A 122 2.07 4.15 15.85
CA SER A 122 1.00 4.60 14.96
C SER A 122 0.82 3.72 13.73
N LEU A 123 -0.29 3.94 13.03
CA LEU A 123 -0.66 3.34 11.75
C LEU A 123 -0.92 4.46 10.74
N THR A 124 -0.24 4.44 9.59
CA THR A 124 -0.52 5.33 8.46
C THR A 124 -1.05 4.51 7.29
N LEU A 125 -2.24 4.85 6.81
CA LEU A 125 -2.93 4.20 5.70
C LEU A 125 -3.00 5.18 4.52
N CYS A 126 -2.26 4.89 3.45
CA CYS A 126 -2.16 5.75 2.29
C CYS A 126 -2.86 5.12 1.09
N GLY A 127 -3.94 5.72 0.59
CA GLY A 127 -4.71 5.21 -0.53
C GLY A 127 -5.21 3.77 -0.34
N SER A 128 -5.59 3.39 0.88
CA SER A 128 -5.84 1.99 1.23
C SER A 128 -7.31 1.75 1.56
N PRO A 129 -8.01 0.87 0.83
CA PRO A 129 -9.41 0.56 1.11
C PRO A 129 -9.55 -0.39 2.30
N ALA A 130 -10.70 -0.35 2.98
CA ALA A 130 -11.11 -1.33 3.98
C ALA A 130 -12.17 -2.32 3.46
N SER A 131 -12.60 -2.16 2.20
CA SER A 131 -13.55 -3.03 1.52
C SER A 131 -13.25 -3.09 0.03
N MET A 132 -12.96 -4.28 -0.50
CA MET A 132 -12.78 -4.48 -1.92
C MET A 132 -14.11 -4.46 -2.69
N ILE A 133 -15.22 -4.75 -2.00
CA ILE A 133 -16.56 -4.61 -2.58
C ILE A 133 -16.83 -3.12 -2.88
N ARG A 134 -16.53 -2.25 -1.92
CA ARG A 134 -16.64 -0.79 -2.09
C ARG A 134 -15.64 -0.26 -3.11
N TRP A 135 -14.39 -0.72 -3.06
CA TRP A 135 -13.35 -0.38 -4.02
C TRP A 135 -13.80 -0.58 -5.47
N VAL A 136 -14.33 -1.76 -5.78
CA VAL A 136 -14.82 -2.07 -7.13
C VAL A 136 -15.95 -1.13 -7.54
N SER A 137 -16.90 -0.83 -6.65
CA SER A 137 -17.97 0.12 -6.90
C SER A 137 -17.45 1.53 -7.19
N ASP A 138 -16.53 2.01 -6.36
CA ASP A 138 -15.94 3.35 -6.52
C ASP A 138 -15.12 3.43 -7.83
N CYS A 139 -14.33 2.39 -8.14
CA CYS A 139 -13.57 2.32 -9.40
C CYS A 139 -14.47 2.26 -10.64
N GLU A 140 -15.62 1.58 -10.59
CA GLU A 140 -16.59 1.59 -11.68
C GLU A 140 -17.17 3.01 -11.94
N GLU A 141 -17.41 3.79 -10.88
CA GLU A 141 -17.83 5.19 -11.00
C GLU A 141 -16.74 6.05 -11.67
N LEU A 142 -15.47 5.88 -11.23
CA LEU A 142 -14.34 6.57 -11.84
C LEU A 142 -14.09 6.13 -13.30
N LEU A 143 -14.26 4.85 -13.59
CA LEU A 143 -14.13 4.31 -14.95
C LEU A 143 -15.23 4.87 -15.88
N ALA A 144 -16.41 5.20 -15.34
CA ALA A 144 -17.49 5.83 -16.11
C ALA A 144 -17.09 7.20 -16.70
N GLU A 145 -16.06 7.85 -16.17
CA GLU A 145 -15.51 9.09 -16.71
C GLU A 145 -14.65 8.89 -17.98
N GLN A 146 -14.24 7.65 -18.27
CA GLN A 146 -13.53 7.32 -19.51
C GLN A 146 -14.48 7.33 -20.72
N THR A 147 -13.90 7.42 -21.93
CA THR A 147 -14.71 7.39 -23.16
C THR A 147 -15.47 6.06 -23.29
N ALA A 148 -16.60 6.08 -23.99
CA ALA A 148 -17.37 4.86 -24.25
C ALA A 148 -16.54 3.79 -24.98
N GLU A 149 -15.64 4.23 -25.88
CA GLU A 149 -14.74 3.34 -26.62
C GLU A 149 -13.71 2.69 -25.69
N THR A 150 -13.05 3.46 -24.82
CA THR A 150 -12.10 2.93 -23.84
C THR A 150 -12.76 1.88 -22.94
N ARG A 151 -13.95 2.19 -22.42
CA ARG A 151 -14.71 1.24 -21.59
C ARG A 151 -15.10 -0.03 -22.34
N ARG A 152 -15.45 0.11 -23.62
CA ARG A 152 -15.77 -1.04 -24.48
C ARG A 152 -14.56 -1.95 -24.64
N VAL A 153 -13.41 -1.40 -25.00
CA VAL A 153 -12.15 -2.15 -25.16
C VAL A 153 -11.80 -2.90 -23.87
N ILE A 154 -11.84 -2.22 -22.72
CA ILE A 154 -11.55 -2.84 -21.41
C ILE A 154 -12.46 -4.06 -21.19
N ARG A 155 -13.78 -3.88 -21.30
CA ARG A 155 -14.75 -4.94 -21.01
C ARG A 155 -14.67 -6.12 -21.98
N GLU A 156 -14.48 -5.86 -23.28
CA GLU A 156 -14.35 -6.93 -24.27
C GLU A 156 -13.10 -7.78 -24.04
N HIS A 157 -11.96 -7.15 -23.72
CA HIS A 157 -10.72 -7.87 -23.46
C HIS A 157 -10.76 -8.65 -22.15
N GLU A 158 -11.35 -8.08 -21.10
CA GLU A 158 -11.52 -8.78 -19.81
C GLU A 158 -12.45 -9.99 -19.95
N ALA A 159 -13.58 -9.84 -20.66
CA ALA A 159 -14.49 -10.95 -20.93
C ALA A 159 -13.86 -12.06 -21.75
N ALA A 160 -12.91 -11.73 -22.63
CA ALA A 160 -12.17 -12.68 -23.46
C ALA A 160 -10.91 -13.24 -22.79
N GLY A 161 -10.48 -12.71 -21.64
CA GLY A 161 -9.24 -13.07 -20.96
C GLY A 161 -7.97 -12.58 -21.65
N PHE A 162 -8.05 -11.56 -22.53
CA PHE A 162 -6.93 -11.00 -23.30
C PHE A 162 -6.36 -9.72 -22.67
N THR A 163 -6.12 -9.73 -21.38
CA THR A 163 -5.69 -8.54 -20.61
C THR A 163 -4.20 -8.20 -20.75
N ALA A 164 -3.38 -9.12 -21.29
CA ALA A 164 -1.94 -8.86 -21.54
C ALA A 164 -1.67 -8.19 -22.91
N CYS A 165 -2.69 -7.98 -23.76
CA CYS A 165 -2.49 -7.39 -25.08
C CYS A 165 -2.24 -5.88 -25.02
N PRO A 166 -1.48 -5.31 -25.99
CA PRO A 166 -1.16 -3.87 -26.00
C PRO A 166 -2.39 -2.97 -26.03
N GLU A 167 -3.47 -3.39 -26.68
CA GLU A 167 -4.70 -2.62 -26.79
C GLU A 167 -5.37 -2.43 -25.42
N TYR A 168 -5.48 -3.50 -24.64
CA TYR A 168 -5.99 -3.43 -23.27
C TYR A 168 -5.08 -2.59 -22.38
N GLN A 169 -3.76 -2.82 -22.44
CA GLN A 169 -2.80 -2.05 -21.65
C GLN A 169 -2.86 -0.55 -21.97
N ALA A 170 -3.03 -0.17 -23.22
CA ALA A 170 -3.23 1.23 -23.60
C ALA A 170 -4.57 1.79 -23.08
N ALA A 171 -5.63 0.99 -23.07
CA ALA A 171 -6.94 1.42 -22.59
C ALA A 171 -6.96 1.68 -21.08
N ILE A 172 -6.32 0.84 -20.27
CA ILE A 172 -6.25 1.04 -18.81
C ILE A 172 -5.36 2.20 -18.40
N LEU A 173 -4.36 2.55 -19.23
CA LEU A 173 -3.40 3.61 -18.93
C LEU A 173 -4.07 4.97 -18.69
N GLY A 174 -5.21 5.24 -19.37
CA GLY A 174 -5.98 6.46 -19.16
C GLY A 174 -6.52 6.60 -17.73
N PHE A 175 -6.98 5.50 -17.16
CA PHE A 175 -7.40 5.43 -15.75
C PHE A 175 -6.20 5.60 -14.82
N TYR A 176 -5.12 4.87 -15.05
CA TYR A 176 -3.91 4.91 -14.21
C TYR A 176 -3.26 6.29 -14.15
N ARG A 177 -3.20 7.00 -15.29
CA ARG A 177 -2.68 8.38 -15.34
C ARG A 177 -3.55 9.41 -14.63
N LYS A 178 -4.80 9.08 -14.35
CA LYS A 178 -5.71 9.98 -13.66
C LYS A 178 -5.81 9.66 -12.17
N HIS A 179 -5.87 8.38 -11.82
CA HIS A 179 -6.24 7.92 -10.49
C HIS A 179 -5.13 7.21 -9.72
N VAL A 180 -4.08 6.69 -10.42
CA VAL A 180 -2.96 6.00 -9.77
C VAL A 180 -1.74 6.92 -9.66
N CYS A 181 -1.25 7.48 -10.78
CA CYS A 181 -0.14 8.42 -10.78
C CYS A 181 -0.29 9.46 -11.90
N ARG A 182 -0.39 10.73 -11.52
CA ARG A 182 -0.63 11.86 -12.42
C ARG A 182 0.65 12.52 -12.94
N LEU A 183 1.81 12.10 -12.45
CA LEU A 183 3.11 12.58 -12.95
C LEU A 183 3.34 12.09 -14.39
N ASP A 184 3.95 12.95 -15.21
CA ASP A 184 4.38 12.61 -16.57
C ASP A 184 5.78 13.21 -16.83
N PRO A 185 6.84 12.40 -17.00
CA PRO A 185 6.83 10.93 -16.95
C PRO A 185 6.56 10.37 -15.54
N TRP A 186 6.16 9.11 -15.47
CA TRP A 186 6.05 8.42 -14.19
C TRP A 186 7.41 8.34 -13.48
N PRO A 187 7.43 8.36 -12.14
CA PRO A 187 8.68 8.17 -11.39
C PRO A 187 9.35 6.85 -11.72
N ALA A 188 10.67 6.85 -11.88
CA ALA A 188 11.44 5.65 -12.24
C ALA A 188 11.20 4.48 -11.27
N GLY A 189 11.05 4.75 -9.96
CA GLY A 189 10.71 3.72 -8.96
C GLY A 189 9.32 3.11 -9.20
N PHE A 190 8.36 3.89 -9.68
CA PHE A 190 7.04 3.38 -10.03
C PHE A 190 7.08 2.49 -11.28
N GLU A 191 7.75 2.93 -12.35
CA GLU A 191 7.95 2.11 -13.56
C GLU A 191 8.70 0.81 -13.23
N ARG A 192 9.71 0.87 -12.37
CA ARG A 192 10.46 -0.29 -11.92
C ARG A 192 9.58 -1.26 -11.13
N SER A 193 8.67 -0.75 -10.29
CA SER A 193 7.73 -1.58 -9.55
C SER A 193 6.83 -2.40 -10.46
N PHE A 194 6.41 -1.86 -11.60
CA PHE A 194 5.70 -2.64 -12.62
C PHE A 194 6.60 -3.70 -13.26
N ALA A 195 7.82 -3.33 -13.63
CA ALA A 195 8.75 -4.24 -14.31
C ALA A 195 9.16 -5.44 -13.44
N GLU A 196 9.28 -5.25 -12.13
CA GLU A 196 9.70 -6.26 -11.17
C GLU A 196 8.55 -6.83 -10.32
N ALA A 197 7.30 -6.54 -10.70
CA ALA A 197 6.12 -7.04 -10.00
C ALA A 197 6.02 -8.57 -10.02
N GLY A 198 5.47 -9.12 -8.96
CA GLY A 198 5.07 -10.53 -8.86
C GLY A 198 3.67 -10.73 -9.42
N TYR A 199 3.53 -10.75 -10.73
CA TYR A 199 2.22 -10.87 -11.38
C TYR A 199 1.47 -12.16 -11.03
N GLN A 200 2.15 -13.21 -10.59
CA GLN A 200 1.49 -14.40 -10.07
C GLN A 200 0.72 -14.06 -8.79
N VAL A 201 1.34 -13.32 -7.87
CA VAL A 201 0.68 -12.84 -6.64
C VAL A 201 -0.47 -11.91 -6.97
N TYR A 202 -0.21 -10.90 -7.81
CA TYR A 202 -1.19 -9.90 -8.21
C TYR A 202 -2.44 -10.53 -8.84
N ASN A 203 -2.25 -11.36 -9.86
CA ASN A 203 -3.37 -12.00 -10.57
C ASN A 203 -4.15 -12.98 -9.70
N THR A 204 -3.48 -13.68 -8.75
CA THR A 204 -4.15 -14.62 -7.85
C THR A 204 -5.00 -13.90 -6.81
N MET A 205 -4.50 -12.81 -6.25
CA MET A 205 -5.16 -12.12 -5.15
C MET A 205 -6.07 -10.99 -5.63
N ASN A 206 -5.62 -10.17 -6.56
CA ASN A 206 -6.39 -9.03 -7.10
C ASN A 206 -7.09 -9.39 -8.41
N GLY A 207 -6.38 -9.38 -9.51
CA GLY A 207 -6.94 -9.62 -10.85
C GLY A 207 -6.14 -8.90 -11.93
N PRO A 208 -6.74 -8.67 -13.11
CA PRO A 208 -6.01 -8.13 -14.25
C PRO A 208 -5.70 -6.63 -14.17
N SER A 209 -6.41 -5.87 -13.33
CA SER A 209 -6.25 -4.42 -13.18
C SER A 209 -6.70 -3.95 -11.80
N GLU A 210 -6.44 -2.68 -11.46
CA GLU A 210 -6.87 -2.09 -10.18
C GLU A 210 -8.40 -2.08 -10.01
N PHE A 211 -9.15 -1.90 -11.09
CA PHE A 211 -10.60 -1.80 -11.06
C PHE A 211 -11.34 -3.12 -11.36
N THR A 212 -10.64 -4.18 -11.78
CA THR A 212 -11.25 -5.49 -12.06
C THR A 212 -10.71 -6.55 -11.12
N VAL A 213 -11.38 -6.72 -9.99
CA VAL A 213 -10.98 -7.62 -8.91
C VAL A 213 -11.67 -8.97 -9.05
N THR A 214 -10.94 -9.97 -9.54
CA THR A 214 -11.43 -11.34 -9.74
C THR A 214 -10.78 -12.36 -8.82
N GLY A 215 -9.68 -11.97 -8.17
CA GLY A 215 -8.87 -12.80 -7.29
C GLY A 215 -9.49 -13.06 -5.92
N THR A 216 -8.66 -13.58 -5.01
CA THR A 216 -9.13 -13.97 -3.66
C THR A 216 -9.56 -12.80 -2.79
N LEU A 217 -9.11 -11.58 -3.11
CA LEU A 217 -9.48 -10.35 -2.39
C LEU A 217 -10.88 -9.83 -2.73
N LYS A 218 -11.55 -10.32 -3.76
CA LYS A 218 -12.83 -9.78 -4.27
C LYS A 218 -13.94 -9.61 -3.23
N THR A 219 -13.91 -10.38 -2.15
CA THR A 219 -14.89 -10.34 -1.06
C THR A 219 -14.31 -9.87 0.26
N TRP A 220 -13.04 -9.45 0.27
CA TRP A 220 -12.41 -8.94 1.49
C TRP A 220 -13.06 -7.62 1.91
N ASP A 221 -13.55 -7.60 3.15
CA ASP A 221 -14.23 -6.46 3.73
C ASP A 221 -14.06 -6.49 5.25
N ILE A 222 -13.51 -5.42 5.81
CA ILE A 222 -13.27 -5.27 7.25
C ILE A 222 -13.94 -3.99 7.80
N MET A 223 -14.83 -3.36 7.04
CA MET A 223 -15.46 -2.10 7.43
C MET A 223 -16.13 -2.17 8.81
N ASP A 224 -16.75 -3.29 9.14
CA ASP A 224 -17.43 -3.46 10.42
C ASP A 224 -16.47 -3.69 11.60
N ARG A 225 -15.20 -4.04 11.32
CA ARG A 225 -14.14 -4.25 12.30
C ARG A 225 -13.28 -3.03 12.57
N LEU A 226 -13.40 -1.96 11.77
CA LEU A 226 -12.54 -0.76 11.89
C LEU A 226 -12.61 -0.12 13.29
N GLY A 227 -13.74 -0.26 13.98
CA GLY A 227 -13.90 0.18 15.38
C GLY A 227 -13.01 -0.55 16.39
N GLU A 228 -12.38 -1.68 16.02
CA GLU A 228 -11.44 -2.41 16.88
C GLU A 228 -10.01 -1.81 16.82
N ILE A 229 -9.68 -1.00 15.82
CA ILE A 229 -8.38 -0.34 15.67
C ILE A 229 -8.26 0.76 16.73
N ARG A 230 -7.33 0.59 17.68
CA ARG A 230 -7.05 1.52 18.79
C ARG A 230 -5.73 2.28 18.63
N VAL A 231 -4.94 1.91 17.66
CA VAL A 231 -3.66 2.56 17.35
C VAL A 231 -3.93 3.97 16.80
N PRO A 232 -3.18 5.02 17.21
CA PRO A 232 -3.24 6.31 16.55
C PRO A 232 -3.11 6.14 15.02
N THR A 233 -4.13 6.55 14.28
CA THR A 233 -4.22 6.26 12.84
C THR A 233 -4.33 7.54 12.01
N LEU A 234 -3.51 7.63 10.96
CA LEU A 234 -3.61 8.62 9.90
C LEU A 234 -4.10 7.96 8.62
N LEU A 235 -5.21 8.44 8.09
CA LEU A 235 -5.72 8.13 6.76
C LEU A 235 -5.30 9.26 5.82
N VAL A 236 -4.62 8.94 4.73
CA VAL A 236 -4.20 9.93 3.74
C VAL A 236 -4.41 9.40 2.33
N GLY A 237 -4.84 10.25 1.42
CA GLY A 237 -5.01 9.92 0.00
C GLY A 237 -5.06 11.20 -0.84
N GLY A 238 -4.91 11.04 -2.14
CA GLY A 238 -5.07 12.15 -3.08
C GLY A 238 -6.54 12.47 -3.38
N ARG A 239 -6.81 13.69 -3.84
CA ARG A 239 -8.14 14.10 -4.29
C ARG A 239 -8.64 13.24 -5.45
N HIS A 240 -7.73 12.76 -6.29
CA HIS A 240 -8.01 12.00 -7.51
C HIS A 240 -7.70 10.50 -7.35
N ASP A 241 -7.50 10.03 -6.12
CA ASP A 241 -7.15 8.66 -5.79
C ASP A 241 -8.29 7.69 -6.19
N GLU A 242 -7.91 6.50 -6.65
CA GLU A 242 -8.85 5.39 -6.87
C GLU A 242 -9.42 4.85 -5.55
N CYS A 243 -8.67 4.93 -4.44
CA CYS A 243 -9.24 4.86 -3.10
C CYS A 243 -9.90 6.19 -2.78
N THR A 244 -11.15 6.35 -3.17
CA THR A 244 -11.82 7.64 -3.20
C THR A 244 -11.80 8.38 -1.85
N PRO A 245 -11.78 9.71 -1.85
CA PRO A 245 -11.95 10.49 -0.62
C PRO A 245 -13.19 10.10 0.20
N GLY A 246 -14.26 9.66 -0.48
CA GLY A 246 -15.48 9.12 0.15
C GLY A 246 -15.22 7.82 0.91
N HIS A 247 -14.43 6.90 0.34
CA HIS A 247 -14.04 5.67 1.01
C HIS A 247 -13.22 5.96 2.28
N LEU A 248 -12.19 6.81 2.16
CA LEU A 248 -11.35 7.20 3.30
C LEU A 248 -12.15 7.94 4.39
N ALA A 249 -13.14 8.76 4.02
CA ALA A 249 -14.01 9.46 4.96
C ALA A 249 -14.88 8.48 5.77
N ASP A 250 -15.42 7.47 5.13
CA ASP A 250 -16.20 6.43 5.82
C ASP A 250 -15.34 5.59 6.77
N MET A 251 -14.10 5.28 6.37
CA MET A 251 -13.12 4.63 7.26
C MET A 251 -12.80 5.51 8.47
N HIS A 252 -12.55 6.80 8.23
CA HIS A 252 -12.28 7.77 9.29
C HIS A 252 -13.40 7.84 10.34
N GLN A 253 -14.66 7.80 9.91
CA GLN A 253 -15.80 7.79 10.83
C GLN A 253 -15.86 6.53 11.71
N ARG A 254 -15.26 5.42 11.26
CA ARG A 254 -15.29 4.13 11.94
C ARG A 254 -14.06 3.86 12.80
N ILE A 255 -12.89 4.43 12.48
CA ILE A 255 -11.65 4.26 13.26
C ILE A 255 -11.59 5.34 14.36
N PRO A 256 -11.72 4.97 15.65
CA PRO A 256 -11.76 5.94 16.72
C PRO A 256 -10.48 6.76 16.83
N GLY A 257 -10.61 8.09 16.88
CA GLY A 257 -9.48 9.01 17.06
C GLY A 257 -8.55 9.12 15.85
N SER A 258 -8.89 8.53 14.71
CA SER A 258 -8.11 8.68 13.48
C SER A 258 -8.07 10.13 13.00
N GLN A 259 -7.10 10.43 12.15
CA GLN A 259 -7.00 11.69 11.40
C GLN A 259 -7.17 11.39 9.91
N LEU A 260 -7.86 12.26 9.19
CA LEU A 260 -8.00 12.17 7.74
C LEU A 260 -7.36 13.38 7.08
N ARG A 261 -6.58 13.14 6.04
CA ARG A 261 -5.98 14.17 5.18
C ARG A 261 -6.17 13.83 3.71
N THR A 262 -6.59 14.80 2.93
CA THR A 262 -6.65 14.71 1.47
C THR A 262 -5.62 15.68 0.90
N ILE A 263 -4.75 15.17 0.02
CA ILE A 263 -3.78 15.98 -0.72
C ILE A 263 -4.44 16.37 -2.05
N GLU A 264 -4.69 17.67 -2.24
CA GLU A 264 -5.60 18.16 -3.30
C GLU A 264 -5.10 17.88 -4.71
N ASP A 265 -3.81 18.10 -5.00
CA ASP A 265 -3.23 17.94 -6.34
C ASP A 265 -2.55 16.57 -6.52
N ALA A 266 -3.12 15.52 -5.94
CA ALA A 266 -2.54 14.18 -5.99
C ALA A 266 -3.61 13.09 -6.25
N SER A 267 -3.12 11.91 -6.64
CA SER A 267 -3.87 10.68 -6.78
C SER A 267 -3.34 9.60 -5.83
N HIS A 268 -3.33 8.35 -6.23
CA HIS A 268 -2.97 7.22 -5.37
C HIS A 268 -1.54 7.29 -4.81
N LEU A 269 -0.58 7.78 -5.61
CA LEU A 269 0.81 7.95 -5.19
C LEU A 269 1.06 9.36 -4.62
N CYS A 270 0.21 9.83 -3.73
CA CYS A 270 0.24 11.20 -3.21
C CYS A 270 1.59 11.58 -2.56
N PHE A 271 2.32 10.62 -1.98
CA PHE A 271 3.66 10.81 -1.42
C PHE A 271 4.74 11.04 -2.50
N ALA A 272 4.52 10.58 -3.73
CA ALA A 272 5.41 10.81 -4.87
C ALA A 272 5.00 12.07 -5.66
N GLU A 273 3.69 12.33 -5.74
CA GLU A 273 3.14 13.46 -6.49
C GLU A 273 3.30 14.79 -5.73
N GLN A 274 3.16 14.77 -4.41
CA GLN A 274 3.32 15.92 -3.53
C GLN A 274 4.28 15.62 -2.36
N PRO A 275 5.57 15.32 -2.65
CA PRO A 275 6.50 14.77 -1.66
C PRO A 275 6.77 15.71 -0.48
N ALA A 276 6.81 17.01 -0.70
CA ALA A 276 7.07 17.98 0.36
C ALA A 276 5.89 18.09 1.35
N GLU A 277 4.66 18.14 0.84
CA GLU A 277 3.44 18.19 1.64
C GLU A 277 3.26 16.89 2.42
N PHE A 278 3.42 15.74 1.73
CA PHE A 278 3.31 14.43 2.37
C PHE A 278 4.35 14.23 3.47
N THR A 279 5.62 14.57 3.20
CA THR A 279 6.72 14.42 4.17
C THR A 279 6.50 15.29 5.41
N ALA A 280 6.03 16.53 5.24
CA ALA A 280 5.71 17.42 6.36
C ALA A 280 4.56 16.86 7.21
N LEU A 281 3.48 16.41 6.56
CA LEU A 281 2.34 15.78 7.21
C LEU A 281 2.73 14.50 7.97
N ALA A 282 3.48 13.61 7.33
CA ALA A 282 3.91 12.36 7.93
C ALA A 282 4.82 12.61 9.14
N ASN A 283 5.82 13.49 9.02
CA ASN A 283 6.70 13.83 10.13
C ASN A 283 5.93 14.41 11.33
N ASP A 284 4.99 15.34 11.10
CA ASP A 284 4.17 15.92 12.15
C ASP A 284 3.33 14.84 12.87
N PHE A 285 2.73 13.91 12.17
CA PHE A 285 1.96 12.81 12.74
C PHE A 285 2.84 11.84 13.52
N LEU A 286 3.94 11.37 12.92
CA LEU A 286 4.85 10.41 13.53
C LEU A 286 5.53 10.97 14.78
N ASP A 287 5.98 12.23 14.74
CA ASP A 287 6.64 12.87 15.90
C ASP A 287 5.67 13.06 17.09
N ARG A 288 4.37 13.32 16.83
CA ARG A 288 3.35 13.41 17.89
C ARG A 288 2.95 12.08 18.49
N THR A 289 3.15 11.00 17.77
CA THR A 289 2.76 9.66 18.21
C THR A 289 3.92 8.85 18.78
N ASP A 290 5.17 9.31 18.65
CA ASP A 290 6.31 8.72 19.37
C ASP A 290 6.07 8.79 20.89
N ARG A 291 6.07 7.66 21.59
CA ARG A 291 5.93 7.61 23.05
C ARG A 291 7.14 8.30 23.71
N GLY A 292 6.86 9.27 24.53
CA GLY A 292 7.88 10.05 25.21
C GLY A 292 8.23 11.38 24.54
N SER A 293 7.60 11.73 23.43
CA SER A 293 7.67 13.12 22.93
C SER A 293 6.91 14.05 23.89
N PRO A 294 7.48 15.22 24.25
CA PRO A 294 6.74 16.20 25.03
C PRO A 294 5.54 16.68 24.21
N ALA A 295 4.38 16.76 24.86
CA ALA A 295 3.13 17.26 24.29
C ALA A 295 3.23 18.74 23.91
#